data_8b64c247fe1185a94b3ad8a8833fa044
#
_entry.id   8b64c247fe1185a94b3ad8a8833fa044
#
_cell.length_a   1.000
_cell.length_b   1.000
_cell.length_c   1.000
_cell.angle_alpha   90.00
_cell.angle_beta   90.00
_cell.angle_gamma   90.00
#
_symmetry.space_group_name_H-M   'P 1'
#
loop_
_entity.id
_entity.type
_entity.pdbx_description
1 polymer ?
#
loop_
_entity_poly.entity_id
_entity_poly.type
_entity_poly.pdbx_seq_one_letter_code
_entity_poly.pdbx_strand_id
1 'polypeptide(L)'
;MKSWKQEAVILAIGMLMMGYFIKQGLDTFSGKDRVVNVKGLAEMEVPANKVTWPLMYKDLGNDLPTLYNKINTTNQTIVGFLKQKGITENEISINAPEIIDMQAERYNNNSVPFRYNVTSVITVTSTKVDLVRKMISEQSELLKQGIAITGGDYRYNVQYDYTGLNDIKPQMIEEA
;
A
#
# COMPACT_ATOMS: atom_id res chain seq x y z
N MET A 1 -45.79 50.72 57.63
CA MET A 1 -44.34 50.91 57.34
C MET A 1 -43.50 49.66 57.68
N LYS A 2 -44.06 48.62 58.29
CA LYS A 2 -43.26 47.44 58.73
C LYS A 2 -43.18 46.34 57.65
N SER A 3 -44.09 46.24 56.71
CA SER A 3 -44.14 45.22 55.67
C SER A 3 -43.09 45.49 54.56
N TRP A 4 -42.86 46.73 54.13
CA TRP A 4 -41.92 47.04 53.03
C TRP A 4 -40.46 46.70 53.33
N LYS A 5 -40.09 46.77 54.61
CA LYS A 5 -38.74 46.34 55.05
C LYS A 5 -38.57 44.82 54.96
N GLN A 6 -39.63 44.07 55.26
CA GLN A 6 -39.62 42.61 55.17
C GLN A 6 -39.59 42.14 53.70
N GLU A 7 -40.34 42.78 52.85
CA GLU A 7 -40.35 42.53 51.40
C GLU A 7 -38.99 42.83 50.76
N ALA A 8 -38.34 43.93 51.15
CA ALA A 8 -36.98 44.30 50.70
C ALA A 8 -35.93 43.29 51.15
N VAL A 9 -36.04 42.72 52.35
CA VAL A 9 -35.11 41.71 52.83
C VAL A 9 -35.31 40.39 52.09
N ILE A 10 -36.51 39.96 51.80
CA ILE A 10 -36.81 38.77 51.03
C ILE A 10 -36.27 38.87 49.63
N LEU A 11 -36.44 40.05 48.99
CA LEU A 11 -35.95 40.34 47.65
C LEU A 11 -34.43 40.31 47.59
N ALA A 12 -33.75 40.89 48.61
CA ALA A 12 -32.31 40.86 48.71
C ALA A 12 -31.75 39.41 48.85
N ILE A 13 -32.40 38.59 49.68
CA ILE A 13 -32.03 37.17 49.87
C ILE A 13 -32.20 36.38 48.55
N GLY A 14 -33.32 36.66 47.84
CA GLY A 14 -33.60 36.05 46.53
C GLY A 14 -32.54 36.39 45.47
N MET A 15 -32.11 37.64 45.42
CA MET A 15 -31.01 38.07 44.52
C MET A 15 -29.66 37.43 44.88
N LEU A 16 -29.32 37.30 46.16
CA LEU A 16 -28.10 36.64 46.60
C LEU A 16 -28.10 35.14 46.25
N MET A 17 -29.22 34.45 46.48
CA MET A 17 -29.35 33.05 46.08
C MET A 17 -29.23 32.89 44.53
N MET A 18 -29.87 33.75 43.76
CA MET A 18 -29.77 33.74 42.31
C MET A 18 -28.33 33.94 41.82
N GLY A 19 -27.61 34.89 42.39
CA GLY A 19 -26.18 35.13 42.09
C GLY A 19 -25.30 33.93 42.44
N TYR A 20 -25.63 33.25 43.56
CA TYR A 20 -24.87 32.05 43.98
C TYR A 20 -25.10 30.88 42.97
N PHE A 21 -26.33 30.62 42.58
CA PHE A 21 -26.64 29.55 41.64
C PHE A 21 -26.10 29.85 40.25
N ILE A 22 -26.13 31.11 39.79
CA ILE A 22 -25.50 31.50 38.52
C ILE A 22 -23.99 31.25 38.55
N LYS A 23 -23.32 31.67 39.64
CA LYS A 23 -21.89 31.41 39.81
C LYS A 23 -21.59 29.90 39.75
N GLN A 24 -22.33 29.11 40.52
CA GLN A 24 -22.14 27.65 40.55
C GLN A 24 -22.39 27.00 39.18
N GLY A 25 -23.38 27.47 38.45
CA GLY A 25 -23.64 27.04 37.06
C GLY A 25 -22.49 27.38 36.11
N LEU A 26 -21.94 28.60 36.22
CA LEU A 26 -20.80 29.03 35.42
C LEU A 26 -19.52 28.26 35.73
N ASP A 27 -19.26 28.00 37.03
CA ASP A 27 -18.10 27.20 37.46
C ASP A 27 -18.20 25.78 36.95
N THR A 28 -19.39 25.17 36.94
CA THR A 28 -19.62 23.84 36.36
C THR A 28 -19.44 23.84 34.81
N PHE A 29 -19.80 24.91 34.15
CA PHE A 29 -19.61 25.06 32.71
C PHE A 29 -18.16 25.31 32.32
N SER A 30 -17.44 26.09 33.14
CA SER A 30 -16.02 26.42 32.94
C SER A 30 -15.08 25.28 33.32
N GLY A 31 -15.53 24.40 34.23
CA GLY A 31 -14.79 23.24 34.72
C GLY A 31 -14.94 22.00 33.86
N LYS A 32 -15.56 22.07 32.66
CA LYS A 32 -15.50 20.99 31.68
C LYS A 32 -14.02 20.78 31.32
N ASP A 33 -13.51 19.63 31.71
CA ASP A 33 -12.15 19.17 31.45
C ASP A 33 -11.73 19.55 30.04
N ARG A 34 -10.76 20.44 29.94
CA ARG A 34 -10.11 20.73 28.66
C ARG A 34 -9.28 19.52 28.28
N VAL A 35 -9.94 18.54 27.65
CA VAL A 35 -9.25 17.37 27.09
C VAL A 35 -8.47 17.85 25.88
N VAL A 36 -7.17 17.86 26.01
CA VAL A 36 -6.27 18.08 24.87
C VAL A 36 -5.99 16.72 24.27
N ASN A 37 -6.56 16.45 23.09
CA ASN A 37 -6.18 15.28 22.32
C ASN A 37 -4.82 15.52 21.68
N VAL A 38 -3.79 14.91 22.24
CA VAL A 38 -2.45 14.89 21.68
C VAL A 38 -2.34 13.66 20.78
N LYS A 39 -1.95 13.85 19.52
CA LYS A 39 -1.58 12.75 18.63
C LYS A 39 -0.07 12.60 18.70
N GLY A 40 0.39 11.46 19.19
CA GLY A 40 1.79 11.06 19.08
C GLY A 40 2.06 10.49 17.70
N LEU A 41 3.27 10.67 17.19
CA LEU A 41 3.82 10.01 16.02
C LEU A 41 5.03 9.21 16.49
N ALA A 42 5.05 7.92 16.17
CA ALA A 42 6.24 7.09 16.32
C ALA A 42 6.61 6.51 14.96
N GLU A 43 7.89 6.46 14.66
CA GLU A 43 8.46 5.87 13.45
C GLU A 43 9.49 4.83 13.86
N MET A 44 9.42 3.65 13.25
CA MET A 44 10.36 2.57 13.50
C MET A 44 10.85 2.01 12.18
N GLU A 45 12.16 1.93 12.01
CA GLU A 45 12.78 1.26 10.86
C GLU A 45 12.90 -0.24 11.15
N VAL A 46 12.29 -1.05 10.29
CA VAL A 46 12.36 -2.51 10.40
C VAL A 46 12.81 -3.12 9.07
N PRO A 47 13.64 -4.18 9.08
CA PRO A 47 14.03 -4.87 7.86
C PRO A 47 12.80 -5.58 7.27
N ALA A 48 12.64 -5.49 5.95
CA ALA A 48 11.61 -6.24 5.25
C ALA A 48 11.83 -7.76 5.42
N ASN A 49 10.75 -8.49 5.64
CA ASN A 49 10.74 -9.95 5.77
C ASN A 49 10.03 -10.67 4.63
N LYS A 50 9.51 -9.91 3.68
CA LYS A 50 8.83 -10.40 2.48
C LYS A 50 9.19 -9.52 1.29
N VAL A 51 9.38 -10.14 0.14
CA VAL A 51 9.60 -9.44 -1.12
C VAL A 51 8.65 -9.96 -2.18
N THR A 52 8.09 -9.04 -2.95
CA THR A 52 7.28 -9.34 -4.14
C THR A 52 7.98 -8.71 -5.34
N TRP A 53 8.43 -9.57 -6.25
CA TRP A 53 9.16 -9.17 -7.45
C TRP A 53 8.41 -9.61 -8.70
N PRO A 54 7.74 -8.70 -9.41
CA PRO A 54 7.13 -8.96 -10.70
C PRO A 54 8.16 -8.85 -11.83
N LEU A 55 8.27 -9.90 -12.62
CA LEU A 55 9.05 -9.95 -13.85
C LEU A 55 8.09 -9.80 -15.02
N MET A 56 8.07 -8.62 -15.62
CA MET A 56 7.23 -8.32 -16.77
C MET A 56 8.06 -8.35 -18.05
N TYR A 57 7.54 -9.00 -19.07
CA TYR A 57 8.08 -8.94 -20.42
C TYR A 57 6.97 -8.82 -21.45
N LYS A 58 7.31 -8.33 -22.63
CA LYS A 58 6.38 -8.12 -23.74
C LYS A 58 6.86 -8.85 -24.98
N ASP A 59 5.91 -9.32 -25.74
CA ASP A 59 6.16 -9.92 -27.05
C ASP A 59 5.16 -9.41 -28.09
N LEU A 60 5.62 -9.26 -29.32
CA LEU A 60 4.86 -8.69 -30.43
C LEU A 60 4.73 -9.72 -31.54
N GLY A 61 3.57 -9.75 -32.21
CA GLY A 61 3.38 -10.63 -33.36
C GLY A 61 2.02 -10.45 -34.03
N ASN A 62 1.83 -11.20 -35.09
CA ASN A 62 0.61 -11.15 -35.91
C ASN A 62 -0.27 -12.39 -35.75
N ASP A 63 0.26 -13.45 -35.13
CA ASP A 63 -0.41 -14.73 -34.94
C ASP A 63 -0.46 -15.11 -33.45
N LEU A 64 -1.67 -15.20 -32.88
CA LEU A 64 -1.85 -15.47 -31.43
C LEU A 64 -1.37 -16.87 -31.02
N PRO A 65 -1.62 -17.98 -31.76
CA PRO A 65 -1.09 -19.28 -31.40
C PRO A 65 0.44 -19.32 -31.33
N THR A 66 1.12 -18.68 -32.25
CA THR A 66 2.58 -18.58 -32.26
C THR A 66 3.08 -17.77 -31.08
N LEU A 67 2.44 -16.63 -30.77
CA LEU A 67 2.74 -15.81 -29.60
C LEU A 67 2.52 -16.58 -28.28
N TYR A 68 1.43 -17.31 -28.18
CA TYR A 68 1.14 -18.13 -27.00
C TYR A 68 2.25 -19.16 -26.74
N ASN A 69 2.68 -19.89 -27.78
CA ASN A 69 3.76 -20.87 -27.66
C ASN A 69 5.08 -20.20 -27.25
N LYS A 70 5.38 -19.04 -27.82
CA LYS A 70 6.58 -18.27 -27.48
C LYS A 70 6.56 -17.81 -26.02
N ILE A 71 5.42 -17.29 -25.55
CA ILE A 71 5.24 -16.87 -24.15
C ILE A 71 5.38 -18.06 -23.20
N ASN A 72 4.81 -19.20 -23.50
CA ASN A 72 4.96 -20.40 -22.68
C ASN A 72 6.42 -20.83 -22.58
N THR A 73 7.15 -20.83 -23.70
CA THR A 73 8.58 -21.17 -23.70
C THR A 73 9.40 -20.16 -22.87
N THR A 74 9.11 -18.87 -23.02
CA THR A 74 9.75 -17.80 -22.25
C THR A 74 9.45 -17.94 -20.75
N ASN A 75 8.19 -18.20 -20.38
CA ASN A 75 7.79 -18.45 -18.99
C ASN A 75 8.56 -19.64 -18.39
N GLN A 76 8.66 -20.76 -19.12
CA GLN A 76 9.41 -21.93 -18.66
C GLN A 76 10.90 -21.60 -18.46
N THR A 77 11.49 -20.82 -19.33
CA THR A 77 12.88 -20.37 -19.20
C THR A 77 13.09 -19.49 -17.96
N ILE A 78 12.20 -18.52 -17.72
CA ILE A 78 12.25 -17.66 -16.53
C ILE A 78 12.05 -18.49 -15.26
N VAL A 79 11.06 -19.39 -15.24
CA VAL A 79 10.82 -20.27 -14.08
C VAL A 79 12.02 -21.20 -13.84
N GLY A 80 12.64 -21.73 -14.88
CA GLY A 80 13.87 -22.51 -14.79
C GLY A 80 15.02 -21.73 -14.16
N PHE A 81 15.23 -20.50 -14.60
CA PHE A 81 16.22 -19.58 -14.00
C PHE A 81 15.95 -19.35 -12.51
N LEU A 82 14.70 -19.03 -12.14
CA LEU A 82 14.30 -18.78 -10.76
C LEU A 82 14.53 -20.01 -9.86
N LYS A 83 14.16 -21.20 -10.35
CA LYS A 83 14.36 -22.46 -9.64
C LYS A 83 15.85 -22.79 -9.45
N GLN A 84 16.68 -22.58 -10.47
CA GLN A 84 18.14 -22.77 -10.38
C GLN A 84 18.79 -21.84 -9.34
N LYS A 85 18.25 -20.64 -9.16
CA LYS A 85 18.71 -19.68 -8.16
C LYS A 85 18.15 -19.93 -6.74
N GLY A 86 17.29 -20.95 -6.55
CA GLY A 86 16.78 -21.38 -5.22
C GLY A 86 15.40 -20.87 -4.83
N ILE A 87 14.62 -20.37 -5.78
CA ILE A 87 13.20 -20.05 -5.58
C ILE A 87 12.38 -21.32 -5.77
N THR A 88 11.46 -21.58 -4.86
CA THR A 88 10.58 -22.76 -4.92
C THR A 88 9.34 -22.46 -5.78
N GLU A 89 8.69 -23.50 -6.26
CA GLU A 89 7.51 -23.35 -7.12
C GLU A 89 6.37 -22.62 -6.45
N ASN A 90 6.18 -22.83 -5.14
CA ASN A 90 5.15 -22.15 -4.34
C ASN A 90 5.37 -20.63 -4.21
N GLU A 91 6.60 -20.16 -4.46
CA GLU A 91 6.98 -18.76 -4.42
C GLU A 91 6.79 -18.06 -5.79
N ILE A 92 6.44 -18.83 -6.85
CA ILE A 92 6.31 -18.36 -8.22
C ILE A 92 4.85 -18.40 -8.63
N SER A 93 4.32 -17.29 -9.14
CA SER A 93 2.98 -17.18 -9.73
C SER A 93 3.08 -16.66 -11.16
N ILE A 94 2.48 -17.37 -12.10
CA ILE A 94 2.39 -16.94 -13.50
C ILE A 94 1.00 -16.34 -13.69
N ASN A 95 0.95 -15.04 -13.99
CA ASN A 95 -0.31 -14.36 -14.24
C ASN A 95 -0.82 -14.65 -15.66
N ALA A 96 -2.14 -14.56 -15.86
CA ALA A 96 -2.70 -14.60 -17.20
C ALA A 96 -2.11 -13.46 -18.05
N PRO A 97 -1.67 -13.75 -19.31
CA PRO A 97 -1.12 -12.71 -20.16
C PRO A 97 -2.20 -11.70 -20.58
N GLU A 98 -1.82 -10.43 -20.62
CA GLU A 98 -2.62 -9.35 -21.16
C GLU A 98 -2.35 -9.22 -22.66
N ILE A 99 -3.41 -9.18 -23.48
CA ILE A 99 -3.32 -9.12 -24.94
C ILE A 99 -3.99 -7.83 -25.40
N ILE A 100 -3.25 -7.01 -26.15
CA ILE A 100 -3.74 -5.81 -26.79
C ILE A 100 -3.72 -6.01 -28.31
N ASP A 101 -4.88 -5.89 -28.97
CA ASP A 101 -4.97 -5.81 -30.43
C ASP A 101 -4.77 -4.36 -30.87
N MET A 102 -3.55 -4.04 -31.27
CA MET A 102 -3.15 -2.67 -31.62
C MET A 102 -3.87 -2.15 -32.88
N GLN A 103 -4.46 -3.03 -33.72
CA GLN A 103 -5.24 -2.61 -34.86
C GLN A 103 -6.70 -2.31 -34.49
N ALA A 104 -7.21 -2.88 -33.41
CA ALA A 104 -8.56 -2.62 -32.92
C ALA A 104 -8.64 -1.32 -32.10
N GLU A 105 -7.52 -0.76 -31.64
CA GLU A 105 -7.51 0.49 -30.90
C GLU A 105 -7.81 1.70 -31.80
N ARG A 106 -8.86 2.43 -31.47
CA ARG A 106 -9.46 3.53 -32.25
C ARG A 106 -8.54 4.73 -32.54
N TYR A 107 -7.43 4.85 -31.86
CA TYR A 107 -6.56 6.04 -31.96
C TYR A 107 -5.22 5.77 -32.67
N ASN A 108 -5.04 4.58 -33.22
CA ASN A 108 -3.78 4.24 -33.85
C ASN A 108 -3.86 4.56 -35.37
N ASN A 109 -3.55 5.81 -35.69
CA ASN A 109 -3.43 6.26 -37.10
C ASN A 109 -2.13 5.82 -37.75
N ASN A 110 -1.25 5.11 -37.06
CA ASN A 110 0.02 4.64 -37.61
C ASN A 110 -0.07 3.17 -37.96
N SER A 111 0.44 2.81 -39.14
CA SER A 111 0.66 1.44 -39.55
C SER A 111 1.64 0.76 -38.60
N VAL A 112 1.13 0.05 -37.58
CA VAL A 112 1.98 -0.75 -36.68
C VAL A 112 2.36 -2.05 -37.36
N PRO A 113 3.64 -2.47 -37.31
CA PRO A 113 4.12 -3.67 -37.99
C PRO A 113 3.57 -4.97 -37.35
N PHE A 114 3.13 -4.92 -36.11
CA PHE A 114 2.58 -6.06 -35.37
C PHE A 114 1.17 -5.74 -34.88
N ARG A 115 0.28 -6.74 -35.02
CA ARG A 115 -1.11 -6.60 -34.59
C ARG A 115 -1.30 -6.78 -33.10
N TYR A 116 -0.62 -7.75 -32.52
CA TYR A 116 -0.81 -8.10 -31.11
C TYR A 116 0.41 -7.70 -30.28
N ASN A 117 0.13 -7.07 -29.15
CA ASN A 117 1.10 -6.85 -28.07
C ASN A 117 0.65 -7.69 -26.88
N VAL A 118 1.49 -8.63 -26.47
CA VAL A 118 1.21 -9.51 -25.34
C VAL A 118 2.17 -9.21 -24.22
N THR A 119 1.61 -8.91 -23.04
CA THR A 119 2.36 -8.68 -21.81
C THR A 119 2.17 -9.87 -20.89
N SER A 120 3.26 -10.49 -20.47
CA SER A 120 3.26 -11.56 -19.47
C SER A 120 3.99 -11.12 -18.22
N VAL A 121 3.45 -11.52 -17.07
CA VAL A 121 4.01 -11.19 -15.76
C VAL A 121 4.17 -12.46 -14.94
N ILE A 122 5.38 -12.70 -14.45
CA ILE A 122 5.70 -13.74 -13.47
C ILE A 122 6.01 -13.05 -12.16
N THR A 123 5.28 -13.36 -11.10
CA THR A 123 5.47 -12.75 -9.79
C THR A 123 6.16 -13.74 -8.86
N VAL A 124 7.28 -13.31 -8.30
CA VAL A 124 8.00 -14.03 -7.23
C VAL A 124 7.62 -13.40 -5.90
N THR A 125 7.07 -14.20 -4.99
CA THR A 125 6.76 -13.78 -3.62
C THR A 125 7.51 -14.68 -2.64
N SER A 126 8.50 -14.12 -1.95
CA SER A 126 9.39 -14.89 -1.10
C SER A 126 9.72 -14.18 0.21
N THR A 127 10.04 -14.96 1.25
CA THR A 127 10.62 -14.46 2.50
C THR A 127 12.15 -14.37 2.44
N LYS A 128 12.78 -14.90 1.37
CA LYS A 128 14.23 -14.87 1.14
C LYS A 128 14.67 -13.53 0.50
N VAL A 129 14.48 -12.43 1.22
CA VAL A 129 14.64 -11.06 0.70
C VAL A 129 16.03 -10.86 0.07
N ASP A 130 17.10 -11.29 0.74
CA ASP A 130 18.47 -11.10 0.25
C ASP A 130 18.78 -11.92 -1.01
N LEU A 131 18.21 -13.15 -1.10
CA LEU A 131 18.34 -13.98 -2.29
C LEU A 131 17.67 -13.30 -3.49
N VAL A 132 16.44 -12.82 -3.33
CA VAL A 132 15.72 -12.12 -4.42
C VAL A 132 16.43 -10.83 -4.81
N ARG A 133 16.95 -10.05 -3.84
CA ARG A 133 17.74 -8.84 -4.13
C ARG A 133 18.97 -9.16 -4.99
N LYS A 134 19.68 -10.24 -4.67
CA LYS A 134 20.81 -10.70 -5.47
C LYS A 134 20.37 -11.09 -6.90
N MET A 135 19.25 -11.82 -7.02
CA MET A 135 18.73 -12.24 -8.33
C MET A 135 18.29 -11.04 -9.19
N ILE A 136 17.74 -9.98 -8.60
CA ILE A 136 17.42 -8.74 -9.31
C ILE A 136 18.69 -8.14 -9.93
N SER A 137 19.82 -8.16 -9.24
CA SER A 137 21.09 -7.69 -9.80
C SER A 137 21.63 -8.60 -10.92
N GLU A 138 21.26 -9.88 -10.91
CA GLU A 138 21.68 -10.89 -11.89
C GLU A 138 20.68 -11.06 -13.05
N GLN A 139 19.56 -10.31 -13.06
CA GLN A 139 18.52 -10.41 -14.13
C GLN A 139 19.07 -10.22 -15.56
N SER A 140 20.27 -9.61 -15.70
CA SER A 140 20.95 -9.50 -16.98
C SER A 140 21.29 -10.87 -17.61
N GLU A 141 21.31 -11.96 -16.84
CA GLU A 141 21.46 -13.31 -17.37
C GLU A 141 20.30 -13.73 -18.26
N LEU A 142 19.08 -13.23 -17.97
CA LEU A 142 17.90 -13.44 -18.81
C LEU A 142 18.02 -12.71 -20.16
N LEU A 143 18.66 -11.53 -20.17
CA LEU A 143 18.94 -10.79 -21.41
C LEU A 143 19.85 -11.60 -22.34
N LYS A 144 20.84 -12.33 -21.80
CA LYS A 144 21.68 -13.21 -22.60
C LYS A 144 20.91 -14.35 -23.26
N GLN A 145 19.77 -14.72 -22.69
CA GLN A 145 18.85 -15.72 -23.24
C GLN A 145 17.78 -15.10 -24.17
N GLY A 146 17.91 -13.80 -24.48
CA GLY A 146 16.99 -13.09 -25.37
C GLY A 146 15.71 -12.62 -24.67
N ILE A 147 15.64 -12.68 -23.33
CA ILE A 147 14.46 -12.28 -22.56
C ILE A 147 14.71 -10.89 -21.97
N ALA A 148 13.99 -9.90 -22.50
CA ALA A 148 14.05 -8.53 -22.00
C ALA A 148 12.97 -8.31 -20.93
N ILE A 149 13.37 -8.28 -19.66
CA ILE A 149 12.47 -7.87 -18.58
C ILE A 149 12.28 -6.35 -18.69
N THR A 150 11.04 -5.93 -18.87
CA THR A 150 10.67 -4.52 -19.01
C THR A 150 10.43 -3.91 -17.63
N GLY A 151 11.23 -2.89 -17.28
CA GLY A 151 10.97 -2.01 -16.14
C GLY A 151 10.26 -0.73 -16.59
N GLY A 152 9.75 0.05 -15.65
CA GLY A 152 9.24 1.40 -15.93
C GLY A 152 7.74 1.60 -15.71
N ASP A 153 6.96 0.56 -15.54
CA ASP A 153 5.61 0.67 -15.03
C ASP A 153 5.65 0.51 -13.50
N TYR A 154 5.20 1.54 -12.76
CA TYR A 154 5.20 1.55 -11.28
C TYR A 154 4.44 0.36 -10.68
N ARG A 155 3.48 -0.23 -11.42
CA ARG A 155 2.71 -1.41 -11.01
C ARG A 155 3.56 -2.68 -10.89
N TYR A 156 4.73 -2.68 -11.52
CA TYR A 156 5.63 -3.83 -11.57
C TYR A 156 6.97 -3.55 -10.89
N ASN A 157 6.98 -2.61 -9.96
CA ASN A 157 8.15 -2.38 -9.12
C ASN A 157 8.28 -3.46 -8.04
N VAL A 158 9.52 -3.73 -7.65
CA VAL A 158 9.80 -4.63 -6.52
C VAL A 158 9.26 -4.00 -5.24
N GLN A 159 8.49 -4.79 -4.48
CA GLN A 159 7.94 -4.38 -3.21
C GLN A 159 8.62 -5.16 -2.08
N TYR A 160 8.99 -4.44 -1.05
CA TYR A 160 9.57 -4.99 0.17
C TYR A 160 8.61 -4.70 1.32
N ASP A 161 8.10 -5.75 1.94
CA ASP A 161 7.08 -5.67 2.97
C ASP A 161 7.61 -6.21 4.30
N TYR A 162 7.12 -5.65 5.39
CA TYR A 162 7.25 -6.22 6.72
C TYR A 162 5.88 -6.70 7.20
N THR A 163 5.75 -8.00 7.46
CA THR A 163 4.46 -8.63 7.80
C THR A 163 4.21 -8.72 9.32
N GLY A 164 5.22 -8.40 10.14
CA GLY A 164 5.16 -8.47 11.62
C GLY A 164 4.69 -7.18 12.29
N LEU A 165 3.86 -6.34 11.64
CA LEU A 165 3.42 -5.06 12.19
C LEU A 165 2.74 -5.20 13.56
N ASN A 166 1.98 -6.27 13.79
CA ASN A 166 1.31 -6.50 15.06
C ASN A 166 2.28 -6.75 16.22
N ASP A 167 3.48 -7.26 15.92
CA ASP A 167 4.50 -7.58 16.93
C ASP A 167 5.21 -6.31 17.43
N ILE A 168 5.36 -5.31 16.56
CA ILE A 168 6.03 -4.04 16.87
C ILE A 168 5.06 -2.93 17.28
N LYS A 169 3.78 -3.09 16.98
CA LYS A 169 2.74 -2.09 17.28
C LYS A 169 2.69 -1.65 18.74
N PRO A 170 2.82 -2.53 19.76
CA PRO A 170 2.84 -2.12 21.16
C PRO A 170 4.00 -1.17 21.47
N GLN A 171 5.19 -1.46 20.95
CA GLN A 171 6.38 -0.61 21.13
C GLN A 171 6.19 0.77 20.49
N MET A 172 5.64 0.82 19.28
CA MET A 172 5.35 2.08 18.58
C MET A 172 4.32 2.94 19.33
N ILE A 173 3.34 2.31 19.99
CA ILE A 173 2.33 3.03 20.80
C ILE A 173 2.96 3.61 22.06
N GLU A 174 3.90 2.90 22.68
CA GLU A 174 4.60 3.36 23.87
C GLU A 174 5.54 4.53 23.56
N GLU A 175 6.22 4.51 22.41
CA GLU A 175 7.07 5.61 21.96
C GLU A 175 6.27 6.85 21.54
N ALA A 176 5.05 6.69 21.07
CA ALA A 176 4.17 7.79 20.64
C ALA A 176 3.56 8.55 21.83
#